data_a2426ec05dc0fcccc0d62c04d9664b9e
#
_entry.id   a2426ec05dc0fcccc0d62c04d9664b9e
#
_cell.length_a   1.000
_cell.length_b   1.000
_cell.length_c   1.000
_cell.angle_alpha   90.00
_cell.angle_beta   90.00
_cell.angle_gamma   90.00
#
_symmetry.space_group_name_H-M   'P 1'
#
loop_
_entity.id
_entity.type
_entity.pdbx_description
1 polymer ?
#
loop_
_entity_poly.entity_id
_entity_poly.type
_entity_poly.pdbx_seq_one_letter_code
_entity_poly.pdbx_strand_id
1 'polypeptide(L)'
;MASVKVKFRPSSIDGKEGSIYYQVIYNRAVRQIAADLHIYESEWDVETSSVIIPSWADADRKCYLHIVQKYISRDVLRLENIIHDQMFKGVCSADAIVNGYRKQTSLQSFFNFMDSVIGQLKRLNRERTSETYASALSSFMRFRRNKDIQLDDMDEDLIMEYEAWLKTNGASLNTVSFYMRILRATYNRAVEKGLTAQRHPFKHVYIGMDKTVKRAISLKDIRRIKELDLTGKPHWELARDMFLFSFYTRGMSFIDMAYLKKSDLKNGILSYRRHKTGQQLHIRWESCMEETVMKYAAGCSGDYLLPILKLPSKKLRSQYKSTLFRINKYLKEIASLCGIAAPLTMYVSRHK
;
A
#
# COMPACT_ATOMS: atom_id res chain seq x y z
N MET A 1 25.00 -38.04 -6.92
CA MET A 1 24.95 -36.79 -7.69
C MET A 1 23.54 -36.22 -7.60
N ALA A 2 23.37 -34.93 -7.40
CA ALA A 2 22.05 -34.33 -7.41
C ALA A 2 21.61 -34.05 -8.86
N SER A 3 20.33 -34.23 -9.17
CA SER A 3 19.78 -33.92 -10.49
C SER A 3 18.37 -33.35 -10.39
N VAL A 4 18.01 -32.53 -11.37
CA VAL A 4 16.66 -31.95 -11.55
C VAL A 4 16.10 -32.49 -12.85
N LYS A 5 14.85 -32.94 -12.83
CA LYS A 5 14.09 -33.33 -14.00
C LYS A 5 12.78 -32.56 -14.06
N VAL A 6 12.45 -32.07 -15.24
CA VAL A 6 11.12 -31.48 -15.50
C VAL A 6 10.18 -32.64 -15.85
N LYS A 7 8.98 -32.62 -15.27
CA LYS A 7 7.97 -33.64 -15.46
C LYS A 7 6.61 -33.04 -15.67
N PHE A 8 5.80 -33.67 -16.47
CA PHE A 8 4.41 -33.35 -16.71
C PHE A 8 3.49 -34.39 -16.06
N ARG A 9 2.41 -33.96 -15.47
CA ARG A 9 1.33 -34.79 -14.95
C ARG A 9 0.05 -34.40 -15.69
N PRO A 10 -0.51 -35.30 -16.53
CA PRO A 10 -1.76 -35.03 -17.23
C PRO A 10 -2.92 -34.82 -16.23
N SER A 11 -3.95 -34.13 -16.67
CA SER A 11 -5.20 -34.00 -15.93
C SER A 11 -5.97 -35.34 -15.96
N SER A 12 -6.65 -35.66 -14.86
CA SER A 12 -7.59 -36.79 -14.84
C SER A 12 -8.91 -36.50 -15.56
N ILE A 13 -9.12 -35.28 -16.04
CA ILE A 13 -10.31 -34.84 -16.75
C ILE A 13 -9.90 -34.55 -18.19
N ASP A 14 -10.53 -35.24 -19.14
CA ASP A 14 -10.29 -35.04 -20.56
C ASP A 14 -10.48 -33.57 -20.99
N GLY A 15 -9.58 -33.09 -21.83
CA GLY A 15 -9.61 -31.73 -22.35
C GLY A 15 -9.18 -30.65 -21.36
N LYS A 16 -8.75 -31.00 -20.14
CA LYS A 16 -8.15 -30.05 -19.19
C LYS A 16 -6.64 -30.10 -19.20
N GLU A 17 -6.05 -28.96 -18.94
CA GLU A 17 -4.59 -28.82 -18.78
C GLU A 17 -4.08 -29.66 -17.61
N GLY A 18 -2.96 -30.32 -17.81
CA GLY A 18 -2.16 -30.96 -16.76
C GLY A 18 -1.22 -29.96 -16.11
N SER A 19 -0.36 -30.44 -15.21
CA SER A 19 0.56 -29.60 -14.42
C SER A 19 2.02 -30.00 -14.61
N ILE A 20 2.90 -29.01 -14.67
CA ILE A 20 4.36 -29.22 -14.69
C ILE A 20 4.88 -29.22 -13.24
N TYR A 21 5.85 -30.08 -12.98
CA TYR A 21 6.55 -30.13 -11.70
C TYR A 21 8.02 -30.45 -11.89
N TYR A 22 8.85 -30.02 -10.96
CA TYR A 22 10.27 -30.35 -10.92
C TYR A 22 10.50 -31.53 -9.97
N GLN A 23 11.25 -32.52 -10.40
CA GLN A 23 11.66 -33.66 -9.62
C GLN A 23 13.13 -33.49 -9.24
N VAL A 24 13.41 -33.27 -7.97
CA VAL A 24 14.76 -33.19 -7.40
C VAL A 24 15.14 -34.52 -6.84
N ILE A 25 16.29 -35.06 -7.29
CA ILE A 25 16.80 -36.36 -6.90
C ILE A 25 18.19 -36.19 -6.29
N TYR A 26 18.38 -36.71 -5.07
CA TYR A 26 19.67 -36.75 -4.40
C TYR A 26 19.80 -37.99 -3.52
N ASN A 27 20.85 -38.79 -3.69
CA ASN A 27 21.11 -40.03 -2.91
C ASN A 27 19.86 -40.92 -2.76
N ARG A 28 19.17 -41.22 -3.87
CA ARG A 28 17.93 -42.00 -3.98
C ARG A 28 16.70 -41.33 -3.33
N ALA A 29 16.86 -40.20 -2.62
CA ALA A 29 15.73 -39.42 -2.14
C ALA A 29 15.15 -38.55 -3.27
N VAL A 30 13.83 -38.60 -3.44
CA VAL A 30 13.09 -37.87 -4.46
C VAL A 30 12.16 -36.89 -3.82
N ARG A 31 12.14 -35.63 -4.29
CA ARG A 31 11.20 -34.59 -3.89
C ARG A 31 10.60 -33.93 -5.12
N GLN A 32 9.36 -33.47 -4.98
CA GLN A 32 8.65 -32.78 -6.06
C GLN A 32 8.34 -31.33 -5.67
N ILE A 33 8.44 -30.43 -6.65
CA ILE A 33 8.09 -29.01 -6.53
C ILE A 33 7.10 -28.73 -7.65
N ALA A 34 5.88 -28.28 -7.33
CA ALA A 34 4.92 -27.79 -8.31
C ALA A 34 5.44 -26.50 -8.95
N ALA A 35 5.33 -26.40 -10.28
CA ALA A 35 5.75 -25.20 -11.01
C ALA A 35 4.65 -24.16 -11.18
N ASP A 36 3.39 -24.49 -10.83
CA ASP A 36 2.19 -23.68 -11.10
C ASP A 36 2.02 -23.31 -12.59
N LEU A 37 2.55 -24.17 -13.48
CA LEU A 37 2.45 -24.05 -14.93
C LEU A 37 1.56 -25.17 -15.45
N HIS A 38 0.64 -24.82 -16.36
CA HIS A 38 -0.36 -25.75 -16.88
C HIS A 38 -0.33 -25.75 -18.40
N ILE A 39 -0.32 -26.96 -18.99
CA ILE A 39 -0.31 -27.18 -20.44
C ILE A 39 -1.18 -28.38 -20.79
N TYR A 40 -1.58 -28.50 -22.05
CA TYR A 40 -2.25 -29.69 -22.54
C TYR A 40 -1.24 -30.82 -22.81
N GLU A 41 -1.70 -32.05 -22.77
CA GLU A 41 -0.86 -33.23 -23.03
C GLU A 41 -0.20 -33.19 -24.43
N SER A 42 -0.91 -32.67 -25.43
CA SER A 42 -0.38 -32.48 -26.79
C SER A 42 0.73 -31.42 -26.90
N GLU A 43 0.98 -30.66 -25.85
CA GLU A 43 2.03 -29.64 -25.79
C GLU A 43 3.26 -30.10 -25.00
N TRP A 44 3.30 -31.38 -24.62
CA TRP A 44 4.40 -32.00 -23.89
C TRP A 44 5.08 -33.11 -24.67
N ASP A 45 6.39 -33.01 -24.83
CA ASP A 45 7.22 -34.07 -25.36
C ASP A 45 7.77 -34.96 -24.23
N VAL A 46 7.35 -36.21 -24.22
CA VAL A 46 7.73 -37.17 -23.18
C VAL A 46 9.19 -37.59 -23.36
N GLU A 47 9.69 -37.68 -24.60
CA GLU A 47 11.07 -38.14 -24.89
C GLU A 47 12.09 -37.11 -24.45
N THR A 48 11.89 -35.87 -24.85
CA THR A 48 12.79 -34.76 -24.49
C THR A 48 12.47 -34.13 -23.14
N SER A 49 11.34 -34.48 -22.51
CA SER A 49 10.82 -33.84 -21.28
C SER A 49 10.74 -32.31 -21.39
N SER A 50 10.21 -31.84 -22.50
CA SER A 50 10.12 -30.42 -22.83
C SER A 50 8.74 -30.01 -23.35
N VAL A 51 8.45 -28.69 -23.28
CA VAL A 51 7.23 -28.11 -23.82
C VAL A 51 7.37 -27.92 -25.33
N ILE A 52 6.41 -28.43 -26.10
CA ILE A 52 6.28 -28.24 -27.54
C ILE A 52 5.35 -27.08 -27.85
N ILE A 53 5.62 -26.37 -28.93
CA ILE A 53 4.72 -25.32 -29.45
C ILE A 53 4.10 -25.86 -30.74
N PRO A 54 2.86 -26.37 -30.67
CA PRO A 54 2.20 -26.94 -31.84
C PRO A 54 1.98 -25.88 -32.94
N SER A 55 2.12 -26.32 -34.20
CA SER A 55 1.90 -25.44 -35.35
C SER A 55 0.47 -24.90 -35.43
N TRP A 56 -0.50 -25.67 -34.95
CA TRP A 56 -1.94 -25.36 -34.96
C TRP A 56 -2.36 -24.41 -33.83
N ALA A 57 -1.52 -24.17 -32.83
CA ALA A 57 -1.86 -23.24 -31.74
C ALA A 57 -1.99 -21.81 -32.26
N ASP A 58 -2.99 -21.07 -31.74
CA ASP A 58 -3.16 -19.65 -32.03
C ASP A 58 -2.02 -18.79 -31.47
N ALA A 59 -2.01 -17.51 -31.82
CA ALA A 59 -0.94 -16.59 -31.43
C ALA A 59 -0.81 -16.43 -29.91
N ASP A 60 -1.95 -16.37 -29.20
CA ASP A 60 -1.99 -16.19 -27.75
C ASP A 60 -1.46 -17.44 -27.04
N ARG A 61 -1.86 -18.62 -27.53
CA ARG A 61 -1.37 -19.88 -26.98
C ARG A 61 0.11 -20.09 -27.24
N LYS A 62 0.60 -19.75 -28.42
CA LYS A 62 2.05 -19.79 -28.74
C LYS A 62 2.84 -18.86 -27.80
N CYS A 63 2.36 -17.67 -27.60
CA CYS A 63 2.96 -16.71 -26.66
C CYS A 63 3.00 -17.28 -25.23
N TYR A 64 1.90 -17.87 -24.77
CA TYR A 64 1.83 -18.51 -23.45
C TYR A 64 2.85 -19.67 -23.32
N LEU A 65 2.95 -20.55 -24.30
CA LEU A 65 3.88 -21.69 -24.29
C LEU A 65 5.34 -21.22 -24.28
N HIS A 66 5.68 -20.16 -25.02
CA HIS A 66 7.01 -19.54 -24.92
C HIS A 66 7.31 -19.01 -23.52
N ILE A 67 6.32 -18.39 -22.85
CA ILE A 67 6.46 -17.94 -21.46
C ILE A 67 6.68 -19.13 -20.53
N VAL A 68 5.95 -20.23 -20.73
CA VAL A 68 6.11 -21.47 -19.95
C VAL A 68 7.53 -22.04 -20.12
N GLN A 69 8.03 -22.13 -21.36
CA GLN A 69 9.41 -22.58 -21.63
C GLN A 69 10.46 -21.70 -20.92
N LYS A 70 10.27 -20.37 -20.97
CA LYS A 70 11.15 -19.40 -20.31
C LYS A 70 11.14 -19.61 -18.78
N TYR A 71 9.98 -19.84 -18.18
CA TYR A 71 9.87 -20.07 -16.73
C TYR A 71 10.51 -21.39 -16.32
N ILE A 72 10.29 -22.47 -17.07
CA ILE A 72 10.93 -23.75 -16.81
C ILE A 72 12.46 -23.61 -16.86
N SER A 73 13.00 -23.00 -17.91
CA SER A 73 14.45 -22.81 -18.06
C SER A 73 15.05 -22.01 -16.91
N ARG A 74 14.36 -20.93 -16.47
CA ARG A 74 14.77 -20.11 -15.34
C ARG A 74 14.76 -20.91 -14.02
N ASP A 75 13.72 -21.69 -13.78
CA ASP A 75 13.57 -22.44 -12.54
C ASP A 75 14.53 -23.62 -12.45
N VAL A 76 14.80 -24.30 -13.57
CA VAL A 76 15.82 -25.35 -13.67
C VAL A 76 17.21 -24.77 -13.35
N LEU A 77 17.58 -23.66 -14.00
CA LEU A 77 18.86 -22.98 -13.71
C LEU A 77 18.99 -22.58 -12.25
N ARG A 78 17.89 -22.09 -11.65
CA ARG A 78 17.84 -21.71 -10.22
C ARG A 78 18.06 -22.93 -9.33
N LEU A 79 17.42 -24.05 -9.62
CA LEU A 79 17.58 -25.30 -8.88
C LEU A 79 19.01 -25.84 -9.00
N GLU A 80 19.62 -25.80 -10.19
CA GLU A 80 21.00 -26.20 -10.44
C GLU A 80 22.00 -25.34 -9.64
N ASN A 81 21.80 -24.02 -9.61
CA ASN A 81 22.61 -23.11 -8.79
C ASN A 81 22.51 -23.43 -7.29
N ILE A 82 21.29 -23.73 -6.80
CA ILE A 82 21.09 -24.14 -5.41
C ILE A 82 21.79 -25.46 -5.12
N ILE A 83 21.69 -26.43 -6.01
CA ILE A 83 22.40 -27.73 -5.90
C ILE A 83 23.89 -27.47 -5.78
N HIS A 84 24.45 -26.65 -6.67
CA HIS A 84 25.89 -26.36 -6.69
C HIS A 84 26.35 -25.71 -5.38
N ASP A 85 25.60 -24.73 -4.90
CA ASP A 85 25.87 -24.02 -3.62
C ASP A 85 25.79 -24.98 -2.41
N GLN A 86 24.75 -25.82 -2.35
CA GLN A 86 24.57 -26.83 -1.29
C GLN A 86 25.68 -27.91 -1.30
N MET A 87 26.09 -28.34 -2.48
CA MET A 87 27.19 -29.29 -2.61
C MET A 87 28.51 -28.69 -2.17
N PHE A 88 28.78 -27.44 -2.56
CA PHE A 88 29.99 -26.72 -2.13
C PHE A 88 30.06 -26.57 -0.61
N LYS A 89 28.93 -26.35 0.04
CA LYS A 89 28.80 -26.21 1.52
C LYS A 89 28.83 -27.58 2.26
N GLY A 90 28.80 -28.70 1.55
CA GLY A 90 28.79 -30.04 2.15
C GLY A 90 27.48 -30.40 2.90
N VAL A 91 26.38 -29.66 2.69
CA VAL A 91 25.09 -29.86 3.37
C VAL A 91 23.96 -30.23 2.41
N CYS A 92 24.30 -30.81 1.27
CA CYS A 92 23.36 -31.15 0.21
C CYS A 92 22.40 -32.29 0.63
N SER A 93 21.10 -32.03 0.51
CA SER A 93 20.04 -33.02 0.60
C SER A 93 18.87 -32.63 -0.28
N ALA A 94 18.01 -33.58 -0.68
CA ALA A 94 16.83 -33.27 -1.48
C ALA A 94 15.92 -32.26 -0.79
N ASP A 95 15.74 -32.35 0.53
CA ASP A 95 14.96 -31.40 1.32
C ASP A 95 15.63 -30.01 1.41
N ALA A 96 16.95 -29.96 1.56
CA ALA A 96 17.70 -28.69 1.58
C ALA A 96 17.57 -27.95 0.24
N ILE A 97 17.63 -28.65 -0.89
CA ILE A 97 17.45 -28.08 -2.23
C ILE A 97 16.03 -27.50 -2.38
N VAL A 98 14.99 -28.27 -2.02
CA VAL A 98 13.59 -27.81 -2.09
C VAL A 98 13.35 -26.59 -1.20
N ASN A 99 13.85 -26.61 0.02
CA ASN A 99 13.74 -25.50 0.95
C ASN A 99 14.51 -24.27 0.45
N GLY A 100 15.69 -24.45 -0.12
CA GLY A 100 16.47 -23.40 -0.78
C GLY A 100 15.69 -22.74 -1.91
N TYR A 101 15.09 -23.55 -2.79
CA TYR A 101 14.27 -23.06 -3.90
C TYR A 101 13.06 -22.28 -3.41
N ARG A 102 12.29 -22.84 -2.47
CA ARG A 102 11.11 -22.15 -1.89
C ARG A 102 11.49 -20.82 -1.24
N LYS A 103 12.59 -20.81 -0.48
CA LYS A 103 13.09 -19.59 0.15
C LYS A 103 13.48 -18.54 -0.89
N GLN A 104 14.22 -18.92 -1.92
CA GLN A 104 14.64 -18.01 -2.98
C GLN A 104 13.45 -17.48 -3.79
N THR A 105 12.50 -18.35 -4.17
CA THR A 105 11.27 -17.95 -4.86
C THR A 105 10.43 -17.00 -4.02
N SER A 106 10.31 -17.26 -2.72
CA SER A 106 9.60 -16.36 -1.79
C SER A 106 10.30 -15.00 -1.66
N LEU A 107 11.63 -14.95 -1.65
CA LEU A 107 12.39 -13.69 -1.61
C LEU A 107 12.25 -12.87 -2.90
N GLN A 108 12.05 -13.52 -4.02
CA GLN A 108 11.86 -12.87 -5.33
C GLN A 108 10.39 -12.54 -5.63
N SER A 109 9.44 -13.00 -4.81
CA SER A 109 8.04 -12.63 -4.90
C SER A 109 7.88 -11.14 -4.58
N PHE A 110 7.26 -10.40 -5.49
CA PHE A 110 7.03 -8.97 -5.29
C PHE A 110 6.06 -8.69 -4.13
N PHE A 111 4.99 -9.50 -4.01
CA PHE A 111 4.02 -9.31 -2.93
C PHE A 111 4.65 -9.57 -1.56
N ASN A 112 5.36 -10.67 -1.40
CA ASN A 112 6.04 -11.00 -0.15
C ASN A 112 7.12 -9.97 0.19
N PHE A 113 7.88 -9.50 -0.82
CA PHE A 113 8.87 -8.46 -0.61
C PHE A 113 8.23 -7.16 -0.14
N MET A 114 7.15 -6.73 -0.79
CA MET A 114 6.44 -5.51 -0.40
C MET A 114 5.82 -5.64 0.99
N ASP A 115 5.26 -6.80 1.36
CA ASP A 115 4.78 -7.08 2.72
C ASP A 115 5.92 -7.01 3.76
N SER A 116 7.11 -7.51 3.41
CA SER A 116 8.29 -7.38 4.28
C SER A 116 8.67 -5.92 4.53
N VAL A 117 8.59 -5.07 3.48
CA VAL A 117 8.83 -3.62 3.59
C VAL A 117 7.76 -2.95 4.46
N ILE A 118 6.49 -3.31 4.30
CA ILE A 118 5.39 -2.82 5.14
C ILE A 118 5.63 -3.19 6.61
N GLY A 119 6.01 -4.44 6.87
CA GLY A 119 6.37 -4.91 8.21
C GLY A 119 7.55 -4.14 8.83
N GLN A 120 8.58 -3.84 8.03
CA GLN A 120 9.70 -3.02 8.46
C GLN A 120 9.27 -1.59 8.82
N LEU A 121 8.43 -0.96 7.99
CA LEU A 121 7.90 0.38 8.25
C LEU A 121 7.09 0.43 9.56
N LYS A 122 6.31 -0.60 9.86
CA LYS A 122 5.57 -0.72 11.14
C LYS A 122 6.53 -0.81 12.33
N ARG A 123 7.57 -1.65 12.25
CA ARG A 123 8.60 -1.76 13.32
C ARG A 123 9.35 -0.45 13.56
N LEU A 124 9.52 0.36 12.52
CA LEU A 124 10.13 1.70 12.60
C LEU A 124 9.14 2.80 13.03
N ASN A 125 7.94 2.44 13.53
CA ASN A 125 6.87 3.37 13.90
C ASN A 125 6.43 4.33 12.78
N ARG A 126 6.67 3.96 11.49
CA ARG A 126 6.22 4.71 10.33
C ARG A 126 4.82 4.23 9.88
N GLU A 127 3.87 4.18 10.82
CA GLU A 127 2.55 3.60 10.56
C GLU A 127 1.83 4.20 9.36
N ARG A 128 1.82 5.54 9.22
CA ARG A 128 1.15 6.17 8.06
C ARG A 128 1.77 5.74 6.74
N THR A 129 3.09 5.63 6.67
CA THR A 129 3.79 5.17 5.46
C THR A 129 3.47 3.70 5.20
N SER A 130 3.44 2.86 6.24
CA SER A 130 3.10 1.43 6.08
C SER A 130 1.68 1.25 5.53
N GLU A 131 0.70 2.05 5.99
CA GLU A 131 -0.67 2.05 5.48
C GLU A 131 -0.75 2.45 4.00
N THR A 132 0.06 3.42 3.56
CA THR A 132 0.08 3.83 2.16
C THR A 132 0.68 2.76 1.25
N TYR A 133 1.72 2.07 1.72
CA TYR A 133 2.31 0.92 1.01
C TYR A 133 1.30 -0.24 0.94
N ALA A 134 0.61 -0.56 2.05
CA ALA A 134 -0.43 -1.59 2.06
C ALA A 134 -1.58 -1.26 1.07
N SER A 135 -1.98 0.00 0.96
CA SER A 135 -3.00 0.43 -0.01
C SER A 135 -2.54 0.24 -1.45
N ALA A 136 -1.28 0.56 -1.76
CA ALA A 136 -0.70 0.35 -3.09
C ALA A 136 -0.60 -1.15 -3.43
N LEU A 137 -0.14 -1.97 -2.48
CA LEU A 137 -0.10 -3.43 -2.63
C LEU A 137 -1.48 -4.00 -2.90
N SER A 138 -2.48 -3.65 -2.08
CA SER A 138 -3.87 -4.11 -2.26
C SER A 138 -4.46 -3.71 -3.62
N SER A 139 -4.10 -2.55 -4.14
CA SER A 139 -4.52 -2.11 -5.47
C SER A 139 -3.86 -2.95 -6.56
N PHE A 140 -2.56 -3.19 -6.47
CA PHE A 140 -1.81 -4.00 -7.43
C PHE A 140 -2.25 -5.47 -7.40
N MET A 141 -2.50 -6.05 -6.20
CA MET A 141 -3.06 -7.40 -6.04
C MET A 141 -4.42 -7.54 -6.73
N ARG A 142 -5.32 -6.54 -6.63
CA ARG A 142 -6.62 -6.56 -7.35
C ARG A 142 -6.45 -6.56 -8.86
N PHE A 143 -5.56 -5.73 -9.38
CA PHE A 143 -5.21 -5.73 -10.81
C PHE A 143 -4.72 -7.11 -11.24
N ARG A 144 -3.83 -7.72 -10.48
CA ARG A 144 -3.27 -9.05 -10.74
C ARG A 144 -4.21 -10.22 -10.39
N ARG A 145 -5.46 -9.96 -9.92
CA ARG A 145 -6.40 -10.99 -9.45
C ARG A 145 -5.76 -11.93 -8.39
N ASN A 146 -4.98 -11.34 -7.49
CA ASN A 146 -4.18 -12.01 -6.45
C ASN A 146 -3.11 -13.01 -6.99
N LYS A 147 -2.79 -12.98 -8.27
CA LYS A 147 -1.66 -13.72 -8.80
C LYS A 147 -0.37 -12.93 -8.56
N ASP A 148 0.51 -13.49 -7.76
CA ASP A 148 1.80 -12.88 -7.45
C ASP A 148 2.70 -12.81 -8.70
N ILE A 149 3.77 -12.03 -8.60
CA ILE A 149 4.74 -11.85 -9.68
C ILE A 149 6.15 -11.88 -9.12
N GLN A 150 7.08 -12.48 -9.87
CA GLN A 150 8.49 -12.40 -9.52
C GLN A 150 9.04 -11.00 -9.85
N LEU A 151 9.99 -10.53 -9.05
CA LEU A 151 10.65 -9.25 -9.28
C LEU A 151 11.27 -9.13 -10.68
N ASP A 152 11.80 -10.25 -11.20
CA ASP A 152 12.40 -10.30 -12.55
C ASP A 152 11.36 -10.22 -13.69
N ASP A 153 10.10 -10.47 -13.40
CA ASP A 153 9.01 -10.44 -14.39
C ASP A 153 8.26 -9.08 -14.38
N MET A 154 8.70 -8.13 -13.54
CA MET A 154 8.18 -6.76 -13.57
C MET A 154 8.83 -6.00 -14.72
N ASP A 155 8.10 -5.84 -15.81
CA ASP A 155 8.50 -5.11 -17.00
C ASP A 155 7.68 -3.82 -17.21
N GLU A 156 8.03 -3.08 -18.26
CA GLU A 156 7.38 -1.82 -18.61
C GLU A 156 5.92 -2.03 -19.04
N ASP A 157 5.64 -3.09 -19.80
CA ASP A 157 4.31 -3.38 -20.35
C ASP A 157 3.31 -3.66 -19.21
N LEU A 158 3.68 -4.52 -18.26
CA LEU A 158 2.84 -4.80 -17.09
C LEU A 158 2.52 -3.54 -16.30
N ILE A 159 3.50 -2.65 -16.11
CA ILE A 159 3.29 -1.44 -15.32
C ILE A 159 2.44 -0.42 -16.09
N MET A 160 2.57 -0.34 -17.43
CA MET A 160 1.69 0.45 -18.28
C MET A 160 0.25 -0.09 -18.29
N GLU A 161 0.06 -1.42 -18.33
CA GLU A 161 -1.26 -2.05 -18.20
C GLU A 161 -1.90 -1.73 -16.84
N TYR A 162 -1.12 -1.75 -15.76
CA TYR A 162 -1.63 -1.39 -14.43
C TYR A 162 -2.03 0.09 -14.38
N GLU A 163 -1.27 0.98 -15.01
CA GLU A 163 -1.64 2.40 -15.13
C GLU A 163 -2.96 2.57 -15.87
N ALA A 164 -3.12 1.91 -17.01
CA ALA A 164 -4.35 1.93 -17.81
C ALA A 164 -5.53 1.40 -16.99
N TRP A 165 -5.35 0.28 -16.29
CA TRP A 165 -6.36 -0.29 -15.40
C TRP A 165 -6.78 0.68 -14.30
N LEU A 166 -5.85 1.39 -13.66
CA LEU A 166 -6.17 2.40 -12.64
C LEU A 166 -7.02 3.52 -13.22
N LYS A 167 -6.66 4.05 -14.40
CA LYS A 167 -7.39 5.12 -15.08
C LYS A 167 -8.81 4.68 -15.46
N THR A 168 -8.96 3.48 -16.03
CA THR A 168 -10.26 2.89 -16.38
C THR A 168 -11.15 2.69 -15.15
N ASN A 169 -10.56 2.38 -13.98
CA ASN A 169 -11.30 2.27 -12.71
C ASN A 169 -11.50 3.62 -12.00
N GLY A 170 -11.35 4.75 -12.69
CA GLY A 170 -11.67 6.09 -12.19
C GLY A 170 -10.65 6.67 -11.21
N ALA A 171 -9.43 6.14 -11.15
CA ALA A 171 -8.39 6.72 -10.31
C ALA A 171 -7.91 8.07 -10.89
N SER A 172 -7.85 9.11 -10.04
CA SER A 172 -7.26 10.39 -10.44
C SER A 172 -5.77 10.25 -10.76
N LEU A 173 -5.23 11.14 -11.61
CA LEU A 173 -3.80 11.17 -11.96
C LEU A 173 -2.90 11.22 -10.72
N ASN A 174 -3.28 11.95 -9.68
CA ASN A 174 -2.53 11.98 -8.42
C ASN A 174 -2.56 10.63 -7.68
N THR A 175 -3.65 9.86 -7.77
CA THR A 175 -3.74 8.51 -7.22
C THR A 175 -2.88 7.53 -8.01
N VAL A 176 -2.92 7.61 -9.34
CA VAL A 176 -2.05 6.83 -10.24
C VAL A 176 -0.58 7.07 -9.88
N SER A 177 -0.16 8.33 -9.91
CA SER A 177 1.20 8.73 -9.56
C SER A 177 1.62 8.26 -8.15
N PHE A 178 0.70 8.32 -7.19
CA PHE A 178 0.95 7.87 -5.83
C PHE A 178 1.27 6.38 -5.78
N TYR A 179 0.48 5.53 -6.45
CA TYR A 179 0.74 4.09 -6.50
C TYR A 179 2.02 3.77 -7.28
N MET A 180 2.22 4.40 -8.44
CA MET A 180 3.42 4.18 -9.24
C MET A 180 4.70 4.51 -8.46
N ARG A 181 4.73 5.63 -7.73
CA ARG A 181 5.88 6.00 -6.89
C ARG A 181 6.17 5.01 -5.78
N ILE A 182 5.14 4.43 -5.16
CA ILE A 182 5.32 3.44 -4.09
C ILE A 182 5.85 2.12 -4.66
N LEU A 183 5.25 1.62 -5.75
CA LEU A 183 5.71 0.39 -6.40
C LEU A 183 7.14 0.54 -6.90
N ARG A 184 7.48 1.68 -7.55
CA ARG A 184 8.85 2.00 -7.99
C ARG A 184 9.84 2.02 -6.83
N ALA A 185 9.47 2.66 -5.71
CA ALA A 185 10.33 2.68 -4.53
C ALA A 185 10.54 1.28 -3.93
N THR A 186 9.53 0.41 -3.99
CA THR A 186 9.63 -0.99 -3.56
C THR A 186 10.55 -1.77 -4.49
N TYR A 187 10.36 -1.66 -5.82
CA TYR A 187 11.20 -2.30 -6.82
C TYR A 187 12.67 -1.89 -6.70
N ASN A 188 12.93 -0.59 -6.60
CA ASN A 188 14.31 -0.10 -6.43
C ASN A 188 14.99 -0.62 -5.16
N ARG A 189 14.23 -0.80 -4.06
CA ARG A 189 14.77 -1.45 -2.85
C ARG A 189 15.11 -2.92 -3.08
N ALA A 190 14.36 -3.62 -3.93
CA ALA A 190 14.69 -4.99 -4.30
C ALA A 190 15.98 -5.05 -5.14
N VAL A 191 16.16 -4.10 -6.07
CA VAL A 191 17.40 -3.93 -6.84
C VAL A 191 18.58 -3.64 -5.92
N GLU A 192 18.46 -2.70 -4.98
CA GLU A 192 19.50 -2.36 -3.99
C GLU A 192 19.90 -3.56 -3.13
N LYS A 193 18.96 -4.50 -2.89
CA LYS A 193 19.23 -5.74 -2.16
C LYS A 193 19.76 -6.89 -3.04
N GLY A 194 19.96 -6.66 -4.32
CA GLY A 194 20.43 -7.68 -5.27
C GLY A 194 19.41 -8.79 -5.56
N LEU A 195 18.10 -8.54 -5.30
CA LEU A 195 17.06 -9.53 -5.55
C LEU A 195 16.61 -9.56 -7.01
N THR A 196 16.86 -8.52 -7.77
CA THR A 196 16.62 -8.39 -9.21
C THR A 196 17.56 -7.36 -9.82
N ALA A 197 17.76 -7.43 -11.14
CA ALA A 197 18.50 -6.42 -11.88
C ALA A 197 17.63 -5.20 -12.18
N GLN A 198 18.25 -4.01 -12.34
CA GLN A 198 17.51 -2.81 -12.70
C GLN A 198 17.08 -2.85 -14.17
N ARG A 199 15.77 -2.87 -14.43
CA ARG A 199 15.16 -2.87 -15.77
C ARG A 199 14.30 -1.63 -16.04
N HIS A 200 14.21 -0.70 -15.10
CA HIS A 200 13.44 0.55 -15.18
C HIS A 200 11.94 0.40 -15.56
N PRO A 201 11.18 -0.55 -14.99
CA PRO A 201 9.80 -0.83 -15.42
C PRO A 201 8.83 0.35 -15.25
N PHE A 202 9.21 1.38 -14.51
CA PHE A 202 8.40 2.58 -14.27
C PHE A 202 8.81 3.79 -15.12
N LYS A 203 9.56 3.59 -16.22
CA LYS A 203 10.08 4.68 -17.04
C LYS A 203 8.98 5.45 -17.78
N HIS A 204 7.97 4.75 -18.28
CA HIS A 204 6.95 5.29 -19.18
C HIS A 204 5.60 5.56 -18.52
N VAL A 205 5.49 5.47 -17.19
CA VAL A 205 4.25 5.71 -16.47
C VAL A 205 4.21 7.05 -15.75
N TYR A 206 3.02 7.55 -15.48
CA TYR A 206 2.82 8.85 -14.84
C TYR A 206 3.22 8.83 -13.36
N ILE A 207 4.21 9.63 -13.03
CA ILE A 207 4.71 9.83 -11.66
C ILE A 207 4.70 11.32 -11.25
N GLY A 208 4.05 12.17 -12.04
CA GLY A 208 3.95 13.60 -11.83
C GLY A 208 2.98 14.00 -10.71
N MET A 209 2.71 15.29 -10.60
CA MET A 209 1.67 15.86 -9.75
C MET A 209 0.71 16.68 -10.62
N ASP A 210 -0.55 16.29 -10.60
CA ASP A 210 -1.60 17.06 -11.24
C ASP A 210 -2.10 18.17 -10.30
N LYS A 211 -2.45 19.31 -10.89
CA LYS A 211 -2.96 20.47 -10.13
C LYS A 211 -4.34 20.14 -9.57
N THR A 212 -4.50 20.28 -8.26
CA THR A 212 -5.79 20.14 -7.59
C THR A 212 -6.39 21.51 -7.29
N VAL A 213 -7.69 21.64 -7.51
CA VAL A 213 -8.42 22.85 -7.12
C VAL A 213 -8.37 22.99 -5.59
N LYS A 214 -7.87 24.14 -5.13
CA LYS A 214 -7.87 24.46 -3.70
C LYS A 214 -9.31 24.69 -3.24
N ARG A 215 -9.72 23.98 -2.19
CA ARG A 215 -11.06 24.06 -1.62
C ARG A 215 -11.11 25.14 -0.53
N ALA A 216 -10.72 26.37 -0.87
CA ALA A 216 -10.87 27.49 0.04
C ALA A 216 -12.33 27.92 0.10
N ILE A 217 -12.80 28.36 1.27
CA ILE A 217 -14.13 28.98 1.46
C ILE A 217 -13.94 30.45 1.87
N SER A 218 -14.96 31.27 1.59
CA SER A 218 -14.90 32.68 1.86
C SER A 218 -15.01 32.99 3.37
N LEU A 219 -14.53 34.16 3.79
CA LEU A 219 -14.73 34.62 5.17
C LEU A 219 -16.23 34.79 5.50
N LYS A 220 -17.07 35.09 4.50
CA LYS A 220 -18.53 35.12 4.65
C LYS A 220 -19.08 33.75 5.04
N ASP A 221 -18.57 32.68 4.40
CA ASP A 221 -18.97 31.31 4.74
C ASP A 221 -18.48 30.90 6.14
N ILE A 222 -17.25 31.30 6.52
CA ILE A 222 -16.73 31.07 7.89
C ILE A 222 -17.66 31.73 8.93
N ARG A 223 -18.16 32.97 8.68
CA ARG A 223 -19.12 33.65 9.57
C ARG A 223 -20.44 32.89 9.65
N ARG A 224 -21.01 32.48 8.51
CA ARG A 224 -22.24 31.67 8.48
C ARG A 224 -22.08 30.36 9.30
N ILE A 225 -20.94 29.67 9.17
CA ILE A 225 -20.66 28.49 9.96
C ILE A 225 -20.59 28.82 11.46
N LYS A 226 -19.96 29.93 11.84
CA LYS A 226 -19.83 30.36 13.21
C LYS A 226 -21.20 30.70 13.84
N GLU A 227 -22.05 31.40 13.11
CA GLU A 227 -23.34 31.93 13.55
C GLU A 227 -24.47 30.89 13.48
N LEU A 228 -24.22 29.70 12.89
CA LEU A 228 -25.24 28.68 12.77
C LEU A 228 -25.71 28.18 14.14
N ASP A 229 -27.02 28.26 14.38
CA ASP A 229 -27.61 27.69 15.58
C ASP A 229 -27.62 26.17 15.54
N LEU A 230 -26.94 25.56 16.47
CA LEU A 230 -26.80 24.13 16.64
C LEU A 230 -27.29 23.65 18.01
N THR A 231 -28.16 24.43 18.65
CA THR A 231 -28.77 24.08 19.94
C THR A 231 -29.41 22.71 19.91
N GLY A 232 -29.10 21.85 20.89
CA GLY A 232 -29.57 20.46 20.94
C GLY A 232 -28.81 19.49 20.04
N LYS A 233 -27.77 19.91 19.31
CA LYS A 233 -26.96 19.07 18.42
C LYS A 233 -25.46 19.06 18.83
N PRO A 234 -25.09 18.48 19.97
CA PRO A 234 -23.75 18.62 20.56
C PRO A 234 -22.63 18.07 19.66
N HIS A 235 -22.92 17.06 18.86
CA HIS A 235 -21.92 16.50 17.94
C HIS A 235 -21.64 17.42 16.72
N TRP A 236 -22.65 18.13 16.26
CA TRP A 236 -22.52 19.12 15.17
C TRP A 236 -21.78 20.34 15.68
N GLU A 237 -22.14 20.77 16.89
CA GLU A 237 -21.49 21.87 17.57
C GLU A 237 -19.98 21.59 17.76
N LEU A 238 -19.61 20.40 18.25
CA LEU A 238 -18.22 19.99 18.33
C LEU A 238 -17.52 20.02 16.96
N ALA A 239 -18.17 19.54 15.91
CA ALA A 239 -17.58 19.54 14.57
C ALA A 239 -17.32 20.96 14.05
N ARG A 240 -18.29 21.87 14.22
CA ARG A 240 -18.16 23.30 13.93
C ARG A 240 -16.98 23.91 14.68
N ASP A 241 -16.96 23.72 15.99
CA ASP A 241 -15.99 24.37 16.87
C ASP A 241 -14.56 23.85 16.63
N MET A 242 -14.39 22.57 16.33
CA MET A 242 -13.08 22.02 15.89
C MET A 242 -12.64 22.60 14.55
N PHE A 243 -13.55 22.78 13.61
CA PHE A 243 -13.26 23.42 12.33
C PHE A 243 -12.81 24.88 12.52
N LEU A 244 -13.54 25.65 13.32
CA LEU A 244 -13.22 27.05 13.65
C LEU A 244 -11.90 27.14 14.44
N PHE A 245 -11.65 26.25 15.39
CA PHE A 245 -10.37 26.19 16.10
C PHE A 245 -9.20 25.99 15.17
N SER A 246 -9.32 25.05 14.20
CA SER A 246 -8.31 24.87 13.17
C SER A 246 -8.09 26.14 12.33
N PHE A 247 -9.16 26.85 11.99
CA PHE A 247 -9.09 28.11 11.25
C PHE A 247 -8.41 29.22 12.10
N TYR A 248 -8.77 29.39 13.36
CA TYR A 248 -8.16 30.36 14.27
C TYR A 248 -6.68 30.08 14.51
N THR A 249 -6.31 28.81 14.63
CA THR A 249 -4.91 28.38 14.77
C THR A 249 -4.16 28.32 13.44
N ARG A 250 -4.57 29.15 12.45
CA ARG A 250 -3.91 29.32 11.14
C ARG A 250 -3.82 28.03 10.32
N GLY A 251 -4.85 27.20 10.40
CA GLY A 251 -4.93 25.95 9.65
C GLY A 251 -4.14 24.80 10.29
N MET A 252 -4.15 24.73 11.62
CA MET A 252 -3.57 23.58 12.33
C MET A 252 -4.20 22.27 11.85
N SER A 253 -3.39 21.26 11.61
CA SER A 253 -3.93 19.98 11.15
C SER A 253 -4.67 19.26 12.27
N PHE A 254 -5.70 18.49 11.92
CA PHE A 254 -6.51 17.78 12.92
C PHE A 254 -5.68 16.82 13.79
N ILE A 255 -4.62 16.22 13.23
CA ILE A 255 -3.71 15.38 14.03
C ILE A 255 -2.93 16.22 15.04
N ASP A 256 -2.47 17.42 14.66
CA ASP A 256 -1.77 18.32 15.59
C ASP A 256 -2.73 18.77 16.70
N MET A 257 -3.98 19.13 16.37
CA MET A 257 -5.03 19.45 17.34
C MET A 257 -5.29 18.30 18.32
N ALA A 258 -5.37 17.07 17.83
CA ALA A 258 -5.67 15.90 18.65
C ALA A 258 -4.62 15.63 19.75
N TYR A 259 -3.38 15.97 19.48
CA TYR A 259 -2.26 15.75 20.40
C TYR A 259 -1.81 16.99 21.16
N LEU A 260 -2.51 18.14 21.01
CA LEU A 260 -2.24 19.34 21.82
C LEU A 260 -2.42 19.05 23.30
N LYS A 261 -1.48 19.51 24.10
CA LYS A 261 -1.49 19.43 25.55
C LYS A 261 -1.71 20.79 26.19
N LYS A 262 -2.24 20.80 27.41
CA LYS A 262 -2.37 22.02 28.22
C LYS A 262 -1.02 22.71 28.45
N SER A 263 0.06 21.91 28.56
CA SER A 263 1.44 22.40 28.71
C SER A 263 1.99 23.11 27.48
N ASP A 264 1.37 22.95 26.30
CA ASP A 264 1.78 23.62 25.06
C ASP A 264 1.34 25.10 25.02
N LEU A 265 0.41 25.49 25.90
CA LEU A 265 -0.03 26.88 26.09
C LEU A 265 0.69 27.50 27.27
N LYS A 266 1.54 28.49 27.02
CA LYS A 266 2.28 29.24 28.06
C LYS A 266 2.36 30.72 27.68
N ASN A 267 2.10 31.60 28.65
CA ASN A 267 2.28 33.06 28.52
C ASN A 267 1.56 33.63 27.26
N GLY A 268 0.35 33.15 26.96
CA GLY A 268 -0.41 33.61 25.81
C GLY A 268 0.12 33.15 24.45
N ILE A 269 0.99 32.14 24.42
CA ILE A 269 1.54 31.57 23.20
C ILE A 269 1.31 30.06 23.21
N LEU A 270 0.65 29.55 22.16
CA LEU A 270 0.54 28.12 21.88
C LEU A 270 1.75 27.67 21.07
N SER A 271 2.57 26.78 21.66
CA SER A 271 3.81 26.28 21.07
C SER A 271 3.74 24.77 20.88
N TYR A 272 3.77 24.28 19.65
CA TYR A 272 3.66 22.84 19.36
C TYR A 272 4.57 22.39 18.22
N ARG A 273 4.88 21.10 18.16
CA ARG A 273 5.58 20.47 17.05
C ARG A 273 4.64 19.80 16.09
N ARG A 274 4.72 20.18 14.79
CA ARG A 274 3.94 19.51 13.75
C ARG A 274 4.28 18.01 13.65
N HIS A 275 3.27 17.16 13.75
CA HIS A 275 3.41 15.72 13.61
C HIS A 275 4.03 15.29 12.26
N LYS A 276 3.72 16.02 11.17
CA LYS A 276 4.19 15.66 9.83
C LYS A 276 5.65 16.00 9.57
N THR A 277 6.14 17.13 10.07
CA THR A 277 7.45 17.69 9.69
C THR A 277 8.41 17.87 10.87
N GLY A 278 7.92 17.74 12.11
CA GLY A 278 8.70 18.03 13.31
C GLY A 278 8.99 19.52 13.53
N GLN A 279 8.47 20.41 12.67
CA GLN A 279 8.67 21.85 12.78
C GLN A 279 8.00 22.39 14.03
N GLN A 280 8.71 23.23 14.79
CA GLN A 280 8.16 23.98 15.91
C GLN A 280 7.36 25.17 15.38
N LEU A 281 6.14 25.36 15.85
CA LEU A 281 5.27 26.47 15.50
C LEU A 281 4.81 27.19 16.78
N HIS A 282 4.67 28.50 16.66
CA HIS A 282 4.19 29.39 17.73
C HIS A 282 3.00 30.18 17.21
N ILE A 283 1.92 30.18 17.97
CA ILE A 283 0.66 30.87 17.64
C ILE A 283 0.29 31.72 18.85
N ARG A 284 0.05 33.01 18.61
CA ARG A 284 -0.51 33.90 19.63
C ARG A 284 -1.90 33.39 20.01
N TRP A 285 -2.14 33.26 21.32
CA TRP A 285 -3.41 32.82 21.84
C TRP A 285 -4.42 33.96 21.80
N GLU A 286 -5.62 33.69 21.34
CA GLU A 286 -6.69 34.65 21.18
C GLU A 286 -7.96 34.20 21.92
N SER A 287 -8.86 35.13 22.29
CA SER A 287 -10.09 34.85 23.04
C SER A 287 -10.98 33.79 22.38
N CYS A 288 -11.09 33.79 21.05
CA CYS A 288 -11.90 32.80 20.33
C CYS A 288 -11.34 31.34 20.44
N MET A 289 -10.05 31.19 20.66
CA MET A 289 -9.43 29.88 20.94
C MET A 289 -9.70 29.47 22.39
N GLU A 290 -9.60 30.43 23.33
CA GLU A 290 -9.88 30.23 24.75
C GLU A 290 -11.34 29.80 24.98
N GLU A 291 -12.30 30.48 24.36
CA GLU A 291 -13.73 30.14 24.43
C GLU A 291 -13.99 28.71 24.01
N THR A 292 -13.34 28.27 22.88
CA THR A 292 -13.47 26.91 22.40
C THR A 292 -12.89 25.89 23.40
N VAL A 293 -11.73 26.18 23.97
CA VAL A 293 -11.08 25.26 24.93
C VAL A 293 -11.88 25.18 26.23
N MET A 294 -12.32 26.32 26.78
CA MET A 294 -13.11 26.35 28.00
C MET A 294 -14.43 25.58 27.85
N LYS A 295 -15.11 25.75 26.73
CA LYS A 295 -16.38 25.05 26.44
C LYS A 295 -16.26 23.55 26.53
N TYR A 296 -15.13 22.99 26.12
CA TYR A 296 -14.89 21.53 26.08
C TYR A 296 -13.99 21.03 27.20
N ALA A 297 -13.58 21.86 28.15
CA ALA A 297 -12.60 21.50 29.20
C ALA A 297 -13.02 20.26 30.01
N ALA A 298 -14.31 20.16 30.38
CA ALA A 298 -14.83 19.00 31.11
C ALA A 298 -14.82 17.69 30.33
N GLY A 299 -14.82 17.75 29.00
CA GLY A 299 -14.78 16.58 28.11
C GLY A 299 -13.37 16.10 27.75
N CYS A 300 -12.33 16.84 28.16
CA CYS A 300 -10.95 16.51 27.88
C CYS A 300 -10.42 15.42 28.82
N SER A 301 -9.58 14.53 28.29
CA SER A 301 -8.94 13.47 29.06
C SER A 301 -7.48 13.79 29.35
N GLY A 302 -7.07 13.70 30.62
CA GLY A 302 -5.70 13.96 31.05
C GLY A 302 -5.20 15.34 30.67
N ASP A 303 -4.00 15.41 30.09
CA ASP A 303 -3.35 16.66 29.71
C ASP A 303 -3.76 17.23 28.36
N TYR A 304 -4.67 16.56 27.62
CA TYR A 304 -5.08 17.04 26.31
C TYR A 304 -5.90 18.34 26.39
N LEU A 305 -5.63 19.24 25.45
CA LEU A 305 -6.29 20.55 25.38
C LEU A 305 -7.70 20.47 24.76
N LEU A 306 -7.95 19.49 23.89
CA LEU A 306 -9.21 19.31 23.14
C LEU A 306 -9.78 17.91 23.35
N PRO A 307 -11.12 17.71 23.28
CA PRO A 307 -11.80 16.44 23.58
C PRO A 307 -11.77 15.46 22.41
N ILE A 308 -10.62 15.34 21.72
CA ILE A 308 -10.46 14.50 20.54
C ILE A 308 -10.02 13.08 20.92
N LEU A 309 -9.10 12.98 21.88
CA LEU A 309 -8.56 11.73 22.38
C LEU A 309 -9.04 11.46 23.81
N LYS A 310 -9.31 10.18 24.13
CA LYS A 310 -9.71 9.73 25.47
C LYS A 310 -8.67 8.76 26.05
N LEU A 311 -8.22 9.01 27.27
CA LEU A 311 -7.31 8.12 28.01
C LEU A 311 -8.08 7.25 29.02
N PRO A 312 -7.54 6.07 29.45
CA PRO A 312 -6.39 5.39 28.89
C PRO A 312 -6.77 4.54 27.65
N SER A 313 -6.04 4.66 26.54
CA SER A 313 -6.28 3.78 25.41
C SER A 313 -5.00 3.48 24.64
N LYS A 314 -4.74 2.20 24.43
CA LYS A 314 -3.68 1.72 23.53
C LYS A 314 -3.96 2.04 22.04
N LYS A 315 -5.13 2.60 21.71
CA LYS A 315 -5.60 2.81 20.33
C LYS A 315 -5.85 4.29 20.01
N LEU A 316 -5.00 5.21 20.48
CA LEU A 316 -5.15 6.66 20.23
C LEU A 316 -5.31 6.99 18.72
N ARG A 317 -4.56 6.30 17.86
CA ARG A 317 -4.65 6.48 16.42
C ARG A 317 -6.03 6.09 15.84
N SER A 318 -6.63 5.03 16.36
CA SER A 318 -7.98 4.61 15.96
C SER A 318 -9.03 5.63 16.40
N GLN A 319 -8.90 6.15 17.64
CA GLN A 319 -9.79 7.22 18.15
C GLN A 319 -9.69 8.48 17.30
N TYR A 320 -8.47 8.93 17.00
CA TYR A 320 -8.23 10.04 16.09
C TYR A 320 -8.93 9.85 14.74
N LYS A 321 -8.76 8.70 14.08
CA LYS A 321 -9.38 8.42 12.78
C LYS A 321 -10.91 8.42 12.87
N SER A 322 -11.47 7.77 13.87
CA SER A 322 -12.93 7.71 14.07
C SER A 322 -13.53 9.09 14.37
N THR A 323 -12.83 9.90 15.18
CA THR A 323 -13.28 11.25 15.51
C THR A 323 -13.23 12.16 14.27
N LEU A 324 -12.14 12.10 13.50
CA LEU A 324 -12.01 12.84 12.23
C LEU A 324 -13.10 12.45 11.23
N PHE A 325 -13.40 11.16 11.11
CA PHE A 325 -14.46 10.67 10.23
C PHE A 325 -15.83 11.27 10.62
N ARG A 326 -16.19 11.22 11.92
CA ARG A 326 -17.46 11.78 12.43
C ARG A 326 -17.53 13.29 12.22
N ILE A 327 -16.46 14.02 12.56
CA ILE A 327 -16.41 15.48 12.36
C ILE A 327 -16.60 15.82 10.89
N ASN A 328 -15.88 15.14 9.97
CA ASN A 328 -16.05 15.40 8.54
C ASN A 328 -17.45 15.06 8.01
N LYS A 329 -18.14 14.08 8.61
CA LYS A 329 -19.54 13.79 8.29
C LYS A 329 -20.42 14.98 8.66
N TYR A 330 -20.35 15.45 9.91
CA TYR A 330 -21.15 16.59 10.38
C TYR A 330 -20.81 17.89 9.68
N LEU A 331 -19.54 18.14 9.32
CA LEU A 331 -19.15 19.32 8.55
C LEU A 331 -19.80 19.36 7.17
N LYS A 332 -20.02 18.23 6.51
CA LYS A 332 -20.74 18.19 5.23
C LYS A 332 -22.21 18.59 5.41
N GLU A 333 -22.83 18.15 6.48
CA GLU A 333 -24.21 18.50 6.82
C GLU A 333 -24.31 19.99 7.19
N ILE A 334 -23.37 20.53 7.96
CA ILE A 334 -23.25 21.97 8.27
C ILE A 334 -23.08 22.78 6.99
N ALA A 335 -22.26 22.34 6.04
CA ALA A 335 -22.10 23.03 4.76
C ALA A 335 -23.43 23.15 4.01
N SER A 336 -24.22 22.07 3.98
CA SER A 336 -25.55 22.06 3.36
C SER A 336 -26.49 23.07 4.02
N LEU A 337 -26.54 23.12 5.36
CA LEU A 337 -27.36 24.09 6.11
C LEU A 337 -26.95 25.56 5.88
N CYS A 338 -25.64 25.78 5.70
CA CYS A 338 -25.12 27.11 5.39
C CYS A 338 -25.19 27.48 3.89
N GLY A 339 -25.72 26.62 3.02
CA GLY A 339 -25.76 26.86 1.58
C GLY A 339 -24.37 26.93 0.93
N ILE A 340 -23.38 26.18 1.46
CA ILE A 340 -22.02 26.13 0.94
C ILE A 340 -21.91 24.94 -0.02
N ALA A 341 -21.71 25.23 -1.31
CA ALA A 341 -21.64 24.20 -2.35
C ALA A 341 -20.40 23.29 -2.24
N ALA A 342 -19.28 23.80 -1.70
CA ALA A 342 -18.06 23.02 -1.54
C ALA A 342 -18.18 22.01 -0.38
N PRO A 343 -17.71 20.75 -0.55
CA PRO A 343 -17.73 19.78 0.53
C PRO A 343 -16.79 20.20 1.66
N LEU A 344 -17.38 20.58 2.81
CA LEU A 344 -16.66 21.03 3.98
C LEU A 344 -16.01 19.83 4.70
N THR A 345 -14.74 19.96 5.02
CA THR A 345 -13.98 19.00 5.83
C THR A 345 -12.94 19.74 6.66
N MET A 346 -12.36 19.09 7.65
CA MET A 346 -11.26 19.67 8.45
C MET A 346 -10.06 20.15 7.60
N TYR A 347 -9.90 19.62 6.39
CA TYR A 347 -8.85 20.07 5.49
C TYR A 347 -9.11 21.48 4.92
N VAL A 348 -10.36 21.83 4.72
CA VAL A 348 -10.78 23.14 4.14
C VAL A 348 -10.39 24.30 5.05
N SER A 349 -10.43 24.14 6.38
CA SER A 349 -10.01 25.18 7.34
C SER A 349 -8.58 25.67 7.16
N ARG A 350 -7.76 24.91 6.39
CA ARG A 350 -6.33 25.20 6.16
C ARG A 350 -6.04 26.02 4.91
N HIS A 351 -7.06 26.27 4.12
CA HIS A 351 -6.95 27.06 2.88
C HIS A 351 -7.59 28.43 3.09
N LYS A 352 -6.77 29.47 2.97
CA LYS A 352 -7.19 30.87 2.98
C LYS A 352 -7.18 31.40 1.56
#